data_8c56fdd364f3001f4a428ea6b9f44ac4
#
_entry.id   8c56fdd364f3001f4a428ea6b9f44ac4
#
_cell.length_a   1.000
_cell.length_b   1.000
_cell.length_c   1.000
_cell.angle_alpha   90.00
_cell.angle_beta   90.00
_cell.angle_gamma   90.00
#
_symmetry.space_group_name_H-M   'P 1'
#
loop_
_entity.id
_entity.type
_entity.pdbx_description
1 polymer ?
#
loop_
_entity_poly.entity_id
_entity_poly.type
_entity_poly.pdbx_seq_one_letter_code
_entity_poly.pdbx_strand_id
1 'polypeptide(L)'
;MTAPLTDSLGNPVTLRDERSIAALNDFVEGFIACEARAVNVLQAQADASPLVQAYCAALHMFAESADAPRNARPFIEQALAHAHQASEREQRFVAAVAAWVDGDLPRAIALHEEQARLHPRDLASLKLGQYHLFNRGDSPGMLRLGLQALPAAAE
;
A
#
# COMPACT_ATOMS: atom_id res chain seq x y z
N MET A 1 -26.14 -12.55 0.13
CA MET A 1 -24.96 -11.69 0.39
C MET A 1 -23.84 -12.13 -0.51
N THR A 2 -23.35 -11.25 -1.34
CA THR A 2 -22.11 -11.49 -2.09
C THR A 2 -20.93 -11.48 -1.10
N ALA A 3 -20.00 -12.43 -1.25
CA ALA A 3 -18.77 -12.41 -0.45
C ALA A 3 -18.01 -11.10 -0.71
N PRO A 4 -17.32 -10.55 0.30
CA PRO A 4 -16.51 -9.36 0.09
C PRO A 4 -15.43 -9.67 -0.95
N LEU A 5 -15.17 -8.68 -1.83
CA LEU A 5 -14.09 -8.76 -2.79
C LEU A 5 -12.76 -8.80 -2.04
N THR A 6 -11.85 -9.68 -2.45
CA THR A 6 -10.52 -9.82 -1.83
C THR A 6 -9.40 -9.65 -2.84
N ASP A 7 -8.25 -9.16 -2.37
CA ASP A 7 -7.03 -9.19 -3.15
C ASP A 7 -6.46 -10.62 -3.26
N SER A 8 -5.39 -10.78 -4.02
CA SER A 8 -4.73 -12.09 -4.23
C SER A 8 -4.13 -12.72 -2.96
N LEU A 9 -3.99 -11.94 -1.88
CA LEU A 9 -3.52 -12.40 -0.57
C LEU A 9 -4.68 -12.71 0.40
N GLY A 10 -5.93 -12.55 -0.06
CA GLY A 10 -7.14 -12.80 0.74
C GLY A 10 -7.54 -11.63 1.65
N ASN A 11 -6.95 -10.45 1.50
CA ASN A 11 -7.39 -9.28 2.25
C ASN A 11 -8.65 -8.67 1.61
N PRO A 12 -9.70 -8.37 2.38
CA PRO A 12 -10.87 -7.66 1.85
C PRO A 12 -10.48 -6.29 1.27
N VAL A 13 -11.03 -5.96 0.10
CA VAL A 13 -10.79 -4.67 -0.57
C VAL A 13 -12.10 -3.97 -0.92
N THR A 14 -12.08 -2.65 -0.82
CA THR A 14 -13.20 -1.77 -1.16
C THR A 14 -12.94 -1.14 -2.53
N LEU A 15 -13.65 -1.59 -3.55
CA LEU A 15 -13.54 -1.06 -4.91
C LEU A 15 -14.87 -0.44 -5.36
N ARG A 16 -14.80 0.69 -6.04
CA ARG A 16 -15.93 1.33 -6.72
C ARG A 16 -16.20 0.66 -8.07
N ASP A 17 -15.15 0.20 -8.72
CA ASP A 17 -15.21 -0.58 -9.96
C ASP A 17 -14.52 -1.94 -9.71
N GLU A 18 -15.32 -3.00 -9.63
CA GLU A 18 -14.80 -4.35 -9.40
C GLU A 18 -13.80 -4.80 -10.48
N ARG A 19 -13.85 -4.19 -11.68
CA ARG A 19 -12.90 -4.48 -12.76
C ARG A 19 -11.46 -4.05 -12.42
N SER A 20 -11.31 -3.13 -11.45
CA SER A 20 -9.99 -2.69 -10.97
C SER A 20 -9.24 -3.76 -10.18
N ILE A 21 -9.89 -4.87 -9.80
CA ILE A 21 -9.25 -5.92 -8.98
C ILE A 21 -8.02 -6.52 -9.66
N ALA A 22 -8.04 -6.69 -10.98
CA ALA A 22 -6.90 -7.24 -11.71
C ALA A 22 -5.68 -6.32 -11.64
N ALA A 23 -5.86 -5.02 -11.85
CA ALA A 23 -4.80 -4.03 -11.76
C ALA A 23 -4.29 -3.85 -10.33
N LEU A 24 -5.19 -3.94 -9.33
CA LEU A 24 -4.84 -3.93 -7.92
C LEU A 24 -3.96 -5.14 -7.56
N ASN A 25 -4.33 -6.33 -7.98
CA ASN A 25 -3.56 -7.56 -7.76
C ASN A 25 -2.20 -7.51 -8.46
N ASP A 26 -2.13 -6.96 -9.66
CA ASP A 26 -0.86 -6.75 -10.36
C ASP A 26 0.09 -5.85 -9.56
N PHE A 27 -0.44 -4.82 -8.88
CA PHE A 27 0.39 -4.04 -7.96
C PHE A 27 0.83 -4.87 -6.76
N VAL A 28 -0.09 -5.52 -6.06
CA VAL A 28 0.21 -6.30 -4.84
C VAL A 28 1.28 -7.35 -5.13
N GLU A 29 1.03 -8.22 -6.09
CA GLU A 29 1.94 -9.32 -6.43
C GLU A 29 3.24 -8.79 -7.08
N GLY A 30 3.11 -7.87 -8.04
CA GLY A 30 4.26 -7.32 -8.74
C GLY A 30 5.17 -6.52 -7.83
N PHE A 31 4.63 -5.74 -6.89
CA PHE A 31 5.43 -5.03 -5.91
C PHE A 31 6.15 -5.99 -4.96
N ILE A 32 5.45 -7.02 -4.44
CA ILE A 32 6.06 -8.01 -3.56
C ILE A 32 7.19 -8.77 -4.28
N ALA A 33 6.97 -9.17 -5.52
CA ALA A 33 7.92 -9.94 -6.31
C ALA A 33 8.98 -9.09 -7.05
N CYS A 34 8.91 -7.76 -6.96
CA CYS A 34 9.75 -6.83 -7.74
C CYS A 34 9.60 -7.00 -9.26
N GLU A 35 8.37 -7.19 -9.73
CA GLU A 35 8.03 -7.37 -11.14
C GLU A 35 7.45 -6.10 -11.75
N ALA A 36 7.69 -5.90 -13.06
CA ALA A 36 7.21 -4.74 -13.79
C ALA A 36 5.67 -4.59 -13.81
N ARG A 37 4.92 -5.69 -13.64
CA ARG A 37 3.46 -5.64 -13.63
C ARG A 37 2.86 -4.76 -12.53
N ALA A 38 3.62 -4.41 -11.50
CA ALA A 38 3.17 -3.46 -10.48
C ALA A 38 2.69 -2.13 -11.08
N VAL A 39 3.23 -1.70 -12.24
CA VAL A 39 2.83 -0.47 -12.91
C VAL A 39 1.41 -0.53 -13.50
N ASN A 40 0.84 -1.73 -13.65
CA ASN A 40 -0.50 -1.92 -14.24
C ASN A 40 -1.61 -1.27 -13.39
N VAL A 41 -1.36 -0.98 -12.10
CA VAL A 41 -2.34 -0.25 -11.27
C VAL A 41 -2.70 1.11 -11.87
N LEU A 42 -1.83 1.73 -12.65
CA LEU A 42 -2.13 2.98 -13.35
C LEU A 42 -3.24 2.85 -14.39
N GLN A 43 -3.53 1.64 -14.88
CA GLN A 43 -4.66 1.40 -15.77
C GLN A 43 -6.01 1.58 -15.04
N ALA A 44 -6.00 1.45 -13.71
CA ALA A 44 -7.17 1.67 -12.86
C ALA A 44 -7.19 3.08 -12.22
N GLN A 45 -6.33 4.01 -12.62
CA GLN A 45 -6.21 5.34 -11.99
C GLN A 45 -7.50 6.17 -12.03
N ALA A 46 -8.46 5.85 -12.90
CA ALA A 46 -9.78 6.48 -12.94
C ALA A 46 -10.72 5.98 -11.84
N ASP A 47 -10.41 4.84 -11.21
CA ASP A 47 -11.17 4.33 -10.07
C ASP A 47 -10.80 5.11 -8.81
N ALA A 48 -11.79 5.83 -8.24
CA ALA A 48 -11.59 6.64 -7.05
C ALA A 48 -11.53 5.83 -5.73
N SER A 49 -11.37 4.51 -5.82
CA SER A 49 -11.19 3.65 -4.63
C SER A 49 -9.93 4.04 -3.87
N PRO A 50 -10.00 4.25 -2.54
CA PRO A 50 -8.88 4.76 -1.76
C PRO A 50 -7.60 3.94 -1.92
N LEU A 51 -7.71 2.62 -1.91
CA LEU A 51 -6.53 1.75 -2.01
C LEU A 51 -5.88 1.81 -3.40
N VAL A 52 -6.68 1.84 -4.47
CA VAL A 52 -6.17 1.99 -5.85
C VAL A 52 -5.40 3.30 -5.99
N GLN A 53 -5.97 4.39 -5.51
CA GLN A 53 -5.33 5.70 -5.55
C GLN A 53 -4.05 5.75 -4.71
N ALA A 54 -4.04 5.11 -3.53
CA ALA A 54 -2.84 5.02 -2.71
C ALA A 54 -1.73 4.20 -3.38
N TYR A 55 -2.07 3.13 -4.10
CA TYR A 55 -1.09 2.36 -4.88
C TYR A 55 -0.53 3.17 -6.06
N CYS A 56 -1.37 3.94 -6.74
CA CYS A 56 -0.90 4.88 -7.78
C CYS A 56 0.05 5.93 -7.19
N ALA A 57 -0.29 6.51 -6.03
CA ALA A 57 0.59 7.46 -5.34
C ALA A 57 1.94 6.83 -4.96
N ALA A 58 1.92 5.63 -4.36
CA ALA A 58 3.13 4.91 -4.00
C ALA A 58 4.02 4.63 -5.22
N LEU A 59 3.41 4.26 -6.36
CA LEU A 59 4.16 4.02 -7.59
C LEU A 59 4.90 5.27 -8.07
N HIS A 60 4.26 6.45 -7.99
CA HIS A 60 4.92 7.71 -8.30
C HIS A 60 6.06 8.03 -7.33
N MET A 61 5.90 7.69 -6.05
CA MET A 61 6.95 7.89 -5.04
C MET A 61 8.19 7.03 -5.28
N PHE A 62 8.02 5.81 -5.82
CA PHE A 62 9.15 4.92 -6.17
C PHE A 62 10.03 5.46 -7.30
N ALA A 63 9.61 6.50 -8.02
CA ALA A 63 10.46 7.18 -8.99
C ALA A 63 11.68 7.88 -8.31
N GLU A 64 11.63 8.08 -7.00
CA GLU A 64 12.71 8.67 -6.17
C GLU A 64 13.28 9.99 -6.74
N SER A 65 12.46 10.71 -7.49
CA SER A 65 12.80 12.00 -8.08
C SER A 65 12.35 13.16 -7.18
N ALA A 66 12.93 14.33 -7.37
CA ALA A 66 12.49 15.55 -6.69
C ALA A 66 11.00 15.87 -6.94
N ASP A 67 10.46 15.44 -8.08
CA ASP A 67 9.08 15.66 -8.48
C ASP A 67 8.12 14.55 -7.97
N ALA A 68 8.63 13.47 -7.41
CA ALA A 68 7.81 12.33 -6.99
C ALA A 68 6.67 12.72 -6.05
N PRO A 69 6.87 13.51 -4.99
CA PRO A 69 5.78 13.94 -4.11
C PRO A 69 4.73 14.80 -4.83
N ARG A 70 5.15 15.65 -5.76
CA ARG A 70 4.23 16.47 -6.57
C ARG A 70 3.38 15.60 -7.47
N ASN A 71 3.96 14.57 -8.10
CA ASN A 71 3.28 13.66 -9.00
C ASN A 71 2.34 12.70 -8.24
N ALA A 72 2.69 12.31 -7.02
CA ALA A 72 1.87 11.47 -6.16
C ALA A 72 0.68 12.22 -5.53
N ARG A 73 0.81 13.54 -5.33
CA ARG A 73 -0.15 14.36 -4.59
C ARG A 73 -1.60 14.22 -5.06
N PRO A 74 -1.94 14.32 -6.35
CA PRO A 74 -3.34 14.21 -6.79
C PRO A 74 -3.98 12.87 -6.40
N PHE A 75 -3.22 11.78 -6.47
CA PHE A 75 -3.70 10.44 -6.13
C PHE A 75 -3.95 10.30 -4.63
N ILE A 76 -3.01 10.75 -3.80
CA ILE A 76 -3.17 10.62 -2.35
C ILE A 76 -4.27 11.54 -1.80
N GLU A 77 -4.45 12.73 -2.36
CA GLU A 77 -5.56 13.61 -2.00
C GLU A 77 -6.91 12.97 -2.33
N GLN A 78 -7.03 12.31 -3.48
CA GLN A 78 -8.24 11.58 -3.85
C GLN A 78 -8.46 10.37 -2.93
N ALA A 79 -7.41 9.63 -2.57
CA ALA A 79 -7.50 8.53 -1.61
C ALA A 79 -8.00 9.02 -0.25
N LEU A 80 -7.46 10.12 0.27
CA LEU A 80 -7.86 10.70 1.55
C LEU A 80 -9.31 11.20 1.54
N ALA A 81 -9.76 11.82 0.45
CA ALA A 81 -11.12 12.32 0.32
C ALA A 81 -12.18 11.21 0.45
N HIS A 82 -11.83 9.99 0.09
CA HIS A 82 -12.73 8.83 0.10
C HIS A 82 -12.38 7.77 1.14
N ALA A 83 -11.31 7.96 1.91
CA ALA A 83 -10.80 6.98 2.89
C ALA A 83 -11.87 6.48 3.87
N HIS A 84 -12.80 7.35 4.28
CA HIS A 84 -13.90 7.00 5.20
C HIS A 84 -14.83 5.89 4.68
N GLN A 85 -14.78 5.58 3.39
CA GLN A 85 -15.59 4.53 2.75
C GLN A 85 -14.89 3.17 2.76
N ALA A 86 -13.60 3.15 3.09
CA ALA A 86 -12.76 1.96 3.08
C ALA A 86 -12.64 1.34 4.47
N SER A 87 -12.13 0.10 4.53
CA SER A 87 -11.84 -0.57 5.79
C SER A 87 -10.71 0.13 6.58
N GLU A 88 -10.64 -0.13 7.89
CA GLU A 88 -9.55 0.42 8.73
C GLU A 88 -8.17 0.04 8.22
N ARG A 89 -8.01 -1.18 7.67
CA ARG A 89 -6.78 -1.63 7.03
C ARG A 89 -6.39 -0.72 5.87
N GLU A 90 -7.34 -0.46 4.97
CA GLU A 90 -7.12 0.39 3.80
C GLU A 90 -6.88 1.84 4.19
N GLN A 91 -7.64 2.36 5.16
CA GLN A 91 -7.46 3.72 5.69
C GLN A 91 -6.05 3.91 6.27
N ARG A 92 -5.54 2.91 7.00
CA ARG A 92 -4.18 2.97 7.57
C ARG A 92 -3.11 2.95 6.48
N PHE A 93 -3.29 2.14 5.43
CA PHE A 93 -2.39 2.15 4.28
C PHE A 93 -2.39 3.51 3.57
N VAL A 94 -3.56 4.08 3.32
CA VAL A 94 -3.69 5.44 2.75
C VAL A 94 -2.96 6.47 3.61
N ALA A 95 -3.15 6.42 4.93
CA ALA A 95 -2.47 7.34 5.86
C ALA A 95 -0.95 7.17 5.85
N ALA A 96 -0.45 5.93 5.70
CA ALA A 96 0.99 5.67 5.61
C ALA A 96 1.59 6.25 4.32
N VAL A 97 0.92 6.07 3.18
CA VAL A 97 1.38 6.66 1.91
C VAL A 97 1.27 8.18 1.95
N ALA A 98 0.23 8.75 2.56
CA ALA A 98 0.10 10.19 2.74
C ALA A 98 1.27 10.76 3.56
N ALA A 99 1.63 10.12 4.66
CA ALA A 99 2.79 10.50 5.47
C ALA A 99 4.09 10.46 4.65
N TRP A 100 4.26 9.46 3.80
CA TRP A 100 5.41 9.37 2.90
C TRP A 100 5.46 10.53 1.90
N VAL A 101 4.33 10.83 1.24
CA VAL A 101 4.23 11.95 0.29
C VAL A 101 4.53 13.29 0.97
N ASP A 102 4.15 13.44 2.25
CA ASP A 102 4.43 14.63 3.06
C ASP A 102 5.86 14.67 3.63
N GLY A 103 6.65 13.61 3.43
CA GLY A 103 8.02 13.51 3.94
C GLY A 103 8.12 13.09 5.41
N ASP A 104 7.00 12.72 6.05
CA ASP A 104 6.97 12.21 7.43
C ASP A 104 7.23 10.70 7.47
N LEU A 105 8.48 10.31 7.20
CA LEU A 105 8.89 8.92 7.20
C LEU A 105 8.72 8.21 8.57
N PRO A 106 9.01 8.85 9.71
CA PRO A 106 8.75 8.21 11.01
C PRO A 106 7.29 7.79 11.18
N ARG A 107 6.35 8.64 10.78
CA ARG A 107 4.92 8.34 10.82
C ARG A 107 4.54 7.24 9.82
N ALA A 108 5.06 7.28 8.60
CA ALA A 108 4.81 6.25 7.60
C ALA A 108 5.24 4.87 8.11
N ILE A 109 6.45 4.77 8.67
CA ILE A 109 6.98 3.54 9.25
C ILE A 109 6.10 3.04 10.40
N ALA A 110 5.75 3.91 11.35
CA ALA A 110 4.90 3.54 12.49
C ALA A 110 3.54 2.98 12.04
N LEU A 111 2.93 3.56 10.99
CA LEU A 111 1.67 3.07 10.43
C LEU A 111 1.82 1.71 9.76
N HIS A 112 2.92 1.45 9.05
CA HIS A 112 3.19 0.13 8.48
C HIS A 112 3.49 -0.93 9.55
N GLU A 113 4.19 -0.58 10.61
CA GLU A 113 4.43 -1.47 11.76
C GLU A 113 3.11 -1.83 12.46
N GLU A 114 2.23 -0.86 12.67
CA GLU A 114 0.90 -1.12 13.22
C GLU A 114 0.06 -2.00 12.29
N GLN A 115 0.11 -1.73 10.98
CA GLN A 115 -0.58 -2.54 9.98
C GLN A 115 -0.11 -4.00 10.01
N ALA A 116 1.19 -4.25 10.09
CA ALA A 116 1.75 -5.60 10.17
C ALA A 116 1.29 -6.34 11.44
N ARG A 117 1.11 -5.62 12.55
CA ARG A 117 0.60 -6.19 13.79
C ARG A 117 -0.88 -6.57 13.71
N LEU A 118 -1.71 -5.73 13.08
CA LEU A 118 -3.16 -5.92 13.01
C LEU A 118 -3.61 -6.74 11.80
N HIS A 119 -2.87 -6.63 10.69
CA HIS A 119 -3.17 -7.25 9.42
C HIS A 119 -1.90 -7.89 8.81
N PRO A 120 -1.37 -8.96 9.42
CA PRO A 120 -0.08 -9.54 9.03
C PRO A 120 -0.05 -10.12 7.61
N ARG A 121 -1.22 -10.34 6.99
CA ARG A 121 -1.32 -10.77 5.59
C ARG A 121 -1.28 -9.61 4.58
N ASP A 122 -1.24 -8.36 5.05
CA ASP A 122 -1.05 -7.19 4.19
C ASP A 122 0.44 -7.03 3.83
N LEU A 123 0.93 -7.95 2.98
CA LEU A 123 2.35 -8.00 2.62
C LEU A 123 2.79 -6.82 1.76
N ALA A 124 1.88 -6.16 1.05
CA ALA A 124 2.21 -4.92 0.32
C ALA A 124 2.57 -3.80 1.30
N SER A 125 1.79 -3.63 2.36
CA SER A 125 2.09 -2.67 3.43
C SER A 125 3.39 -3.03 4.17
N LEU A 126 3.57 -4.30 4.51
CA LEU A 126 4.79 -4.78 5.16
C LEU A 126 6.03 -4.47 4.32
N LYS A 127 6.00 -4.78 3.03
CA LYS A 127 7.14 -4.53 2.13
C LYS A 127 7.42 -3.02 2.00
N LEU A 128 6.39 -2.18 1.97
CA LEU A 128 6.58 -0.73 1.93
C LEU A 128 7.23 -0.21 3.23
N GLY A 129 6.81 -0.73 4.37
CA GLY A 129 7.47 -0.45 5.65
C GLY A 129 8.94 -0.86 5.65
N GLN A 130 9.26 -2.06 5.13
CA GLN A 130 10.64 -2.52 4.99
C GLN A 130 11.45 -1.65 4.01
N TYR A 131 10.85 -1.18 2.92
CA TYR A 131 11.47 -0.24 1.99
C TYR A 131 11.91 1.06 2.70
N HIS A 132 11.04 1.63 3.55
CA HIS A 132 11.39 2.82 4.31
C HIS A 132 12.52 2.56 5.33
N LEU A 133 12.45 1.42 6.03
CA LEU A 133 13.49 1.01 6.99
C LEU A 133 14.83 0.75 6.28
N PHE A 134 14.80 0.14 5.10
CA PHE A 134 15.99 -0.07 4.27
C PHE A 134 16.65 1.25 3.89
N ASN A 135 15.87 2.22 3.40
CA ASN A 135 16.39 3.54 3.02
C ASN A 135 16.96 4.33 4.21
N ARG A 136 16.55 3.99 5.43
CA ARG A 136 17.12 4.54 6.67
C ARG A 136 18.32 3.77 7.20
N GLY A 137 18.67 2.66 6.59
CA GLY A 137 19.73 1.76 7.08
C GLY A 137 19.36 0.98 8.34
N ASP A 138 18.05 0.86 8.66
CA ASP A 138 17.57 0.13 9.85
C ASP A 138 17.31 -1.35 9.55
N SER A 139 18.39 -2.12 9.38
CA SER A 139 18.30 -3.57 9.15
C SER A 139 17.66 -4.33 10.33
N PRO A 140 17.92 -4.00 11.61
CA PRO A 140 17.18 -4.62 12.71
C PRO A 140 15.68 -4.35 12.66
N GLY A 141 15.26 -3.15 12.27
CA GLY A 141 13.84 -2.81 12.06
C GLY A 141 13.20 -3.65 10.97
N MET A 142 13.89 -3.82 9.83
CA MET A 142 13.42 -4.69 8.74
C MET A 142 13.19 -6.13 9.23
N LEU A 143 14.13 -6.67 10.00
CA LEU A 143 14.01 -8.03 10.54
C LEU A 143 12.81 -8.13 11.49
N ARG A 144 12.68 -7.19 12.45
CA ARG A 144 11.54 -7.17 13.38
C ARG A 144 10.21 -7.16 12.64
N LEU A 145 10.10 -6.30 11.63
CA LEU A 145 8.87 -6.16 10.85
C LEU A 145 8.55 -7.46 10.08
N GLY A 146 9.54 -8.10 9.46
CA GLY A 146 9.37 -9.37 8.77
C GLY A 146 8.97 -10.52 9.70
N LEU A 147 9.61 -10.62 10.87
CA LEU A 147 9.29 -11.65 11.87
C LEU A 147 7.87 -11.50 12.43
N GLN A 148 7.33 -10.29 12.47
CA GLN A 148 5.97 -10.02 12.94
C GLN A 148 4.90 -10.63 12.03
N ALA A 149 5.13 -10.62 10.71
CA ALA A 149 4.18 -11.14 9.73
C ALA A 149 4.39 -12.63 9.41
N LEU A 150 5.57 -13.18 9.70
CA LEU A 150 5.96 -14.52 9.28
C LEU A 150 4.95 -15.62 9.69
N PRO A 151 4.39 -15.66 10.91
CA PRO A 151 3.45 -16.71 11.30
C PRO A 151 2.20 -16.76 10.40
N ALA A 152 1.66 -15.60 10.04
CA ALA A 152 0.46 -15.51 9.20
C ALA A 152 0.75 -15.69 7.70
N ALA A 153 1.99 -15.44 7.27
CA ALA A 153 2.41 -15.62 5.89
C ALA A 153 2.81 -17.08 5.57
N ALA A 154 3.02 -17.91 6.60
CA ALA A 154 3.40 -19.31 6.47
C ALA A 154 2.20 -20.26 6.34
N GLU A 155 0.98 -19.78 6.54
CA GLU A 155 -0.29 -20.51 6.42
C GLU A 155 -0.88 -20.38 5.00
#